data_d48f2112b514d35d318035decb5045f2
#
_entry.id   d48f2112b514d35d318035decb5045f2
#
_cell.length_a   1.000
_cell.length_b   1.000
_cell.length_c   1.000
_cell.angle_alpha   90.00
_cell.angle_beta   90.00
_cell.angle_gamma   90.00
#
_symmetry.space_group_name_H-M   'P 1'
#
loop_
_entity.id
_entity.type
_entity.pdbx_description
1 polymer ?
#
loop_
_entity_poly.entity_id
_entity_poly.type
_entity_poly.pdbx_seq_one_letter_code
_entity_poly.pdbx_strand_id
1 'polypeptide(L)'
;MTDQNEARLVKRAKQGDMHAFEELIIQHEKIVYNVALRMMNHSEDAKDISQEVFLKAYRNIGNFDERSQFSTWIYRITANTC
;
A
#
# COMPACT_ATOMS: atom_id res chain seq x y z
N MET A 1 -15.52 9.53 0.65
CA MET A 1 -14.89 10.76 0.34
C MET A 1 -13.46 10.56 0.01
N THR A 2 -13.11 10.87 -1.17
CA THR A 2 -11.75 10.75 -1.50
C THR A 2 -11.03 11.83 -0.86
N ASP A 3 -10.13 11.40 -0.21
CA ASP A 3 -9.39 12.17 0.59
C ASP A 3 -8.46 12.99 -0.24
N GLN A 4 -8.70 14.29 -0.27
CA GLN A 4 -7.73 15.19 -0.89
C GLN A 4 -6.37 15.05 -0.23
N ASN A 5 -6.38 14.70 1.04
CA ASN A 5 -5.15 14.45 1.77
C ASN A 5 -4.41 13.25 1.19
N GLU A 6 -5.13 12.18 0.86
CA GLU A 6 -4.51 11.02 0.24
C GLU A 6 -3.94 11.38 -1.12
N ALA A 7 -4.65 12.17 -1.92
CA ALA A 7 -4.14 12.58 -3.23
C ALA A 7 -2.86 13.39 -3.12
N ARG A 8 -2.77 14.27 -2.12
CA ARG A 8 -1.55 15.03 -1.89
C ARG A 8 -0.39 14.14 -1.49
N LEU A 9 -0.66 13.19 -0.59
CA LEU A 9 0.38 12.25 -0.16
C LEU A 9 0.88 11.43 -1.32
N VAL A 10 -0.02 10.96 -2.18
CA VAL A 10 0.36 10.20 -3.36
C VAL A 10 1.27 11.02 -4.27
N LYS A 11 0.89 12.26 -4.54
CA LYS A 11 1.70 13.11 -5.40
C LYS A 11 3.10 13.33 -4.83
N ARG A 12 3.18 13.60 -3.54
CA ARG A 12 4.45 13.82 -2.88
C ARG A 12 5.29 12.54 -2.85
N ALA A 13 4.64 11.40 -2.58
CA ALA A 13 5.35 10.13 -2.56
C ALA A 13 5.92 9.80 -3.93
N LYS A 14 5.19 10.10 -4.99
CA LYS A 14 5.68 9.88 -6.35
C LYS A 14 6.87 10.77 -6.69
N GLN A 15 7.01 11.89 -5.98
CA GLN A 15 8.15 12.78 -6.16
C GLN A 15 9.33 12.42 -5.28
N GLY A 16 9.21 11.35 -4.50
CA GLY A 16 10.30 10.89 -3.65
C GLY A 16 10.21 11.29 -2.20
N ASP A 17 9.07 11.84 -1.78
CA ASP A 17 8.87 12.24 -0.38
C ASP A 17 8.58 11.00 0.45
N MET A 18 9.57 10.56 1.22
CA MET A 18 9.47 9.35 2.03
C MET A 18 8.46 9.50 3.15
N HIS A 19 8.32 10.69 3.72
CA HIS A 19 7.34 10.90 4.79
C HIS A 19 5.92 10.74 4.27
N ALA A 20 5.66 11.25 3.07
CA ALA A 20 4.35 11.08 2.45
C ALA A 20 4.05 9.62 2.19
N PHE A 21 5.04 8.88 1.71
CA PHE A 21 4.87 7.45 1.46
C PHE A 21 4.60 6.70 2.77
N GLU A 22 5.36 7.01 3.81
CA GLU A 22 5.15 6.37 5.12
C GLU A 22 3.74 6.61 5.65
N GLU A 23 3.23 7.83 5.49
CA GLU A 23 1.87 8.13 5.92
C GLU A 23 0.85 7.27 5.18
N LEU A 24 1.02 7.12 3.87
CA LEU A 24 0.15 6.26 3.09
C LEU A 24 0.19 4.83 3.59
N ILE A 25 1.38 4.32 3.88
CA ILE A 25 1.55 2.96 4.36
C ILE A 25 0.87 2.77 5.72
N ILE A 26 1.06 3.72 6.62
CA ILE A 26 0.46 3.64 7.96
C ILE A 26 -1.07 3.59 7.86
N GLN A 27 -1.63 4.38 6.97
CA GLN A 27 -3.09 4.42 6.78
C GLN A 27 -3.64 3.11 6.20
N HIS A 28 -2.82 2.32 5.53
CA HIS A 28 -3.28 1.13 4.83
C HIS A 28 -2.71 -0.17 5.39
N GLU A 29 -1.86 -0.12 6.40
CA GLU A 29 -1.21 -1.33 6.89
C GLU A 29 -2.17 -2.34 7.48
N LYS A 30 -3.24 -1.89 8.14
CA LYS A 30 -4.23 -2.80 8.69
C LYS A 30 -4.95 -3.58 7.59
N ILE A 31 -5.32 -2.88 6.54
CA ILE A 31 -6.02 -3.51 5.42
C ILE A 31 -5.12 -4.54 4.76
N VAL A 32 -3.87 -4.17 4.52
CA VAL A 32 -2.91 -5.07 3.88
C VAL A 32 -2.70 -6.31 4.75
N TYR A 33 -2.48 -6.10 6.04
CA TYR A 33 -2.27 -7.22 6.96
C TYR A 33 -3.49 -8.14 7.01
N ASN A 34 -4.69 -7.57 7.09
CA ASN A 34 -5.92 -8.36 7.17
C ASN A 34 -6.16 -9.17 5.90
N VAL A 35 -5.88 -8.59 4.73
CA VAL A 35 -6.00 -9.31 3.47
C VAL A 35 -4.99 -10.44 3.42
N ALA A 36 -3.75 -10.16 3.78
CA ALA A 36 -2.70 -11.17 3.78
C ALA A 36 -3.03 -12.30 4.77
N LEU A 37 -3.51 -11.94 5.95
CA LEU A 37 -3.87 -12.92 6.96
C LEU A 37 -4.99 -13.84 6.47
N ARG A 38 -5.96 -13.26 5.79
CA ARG A 38 -7.09 -14.02 5.26
C ARG A 38 -6.63 -15.00 4.18
N MET A 39 -5.69 -14.60 3.35
CA MET A 39 -5.20 -15.45 2.26
C MET A 39 -4.20 -16.48 2.73
N MET A 40 -3.31 -16.11 3.63
CA MET A 40 -2.26 -17.00 4.10
C MET A 40 -2.69 -17.84 5.30
N ASN A 41 -3.68 -17.36 6.04
CA ASN A 41 -4.20 -18.04 7.22
C ASN A 41 -3.14 -18.29 8.30
N HIS A 42 -2.13 -17.43 8.37
CA HIS A 42 -1.01 -17.59 9.28
C HIS A 42 -0.43 -16.21 9.58
N SER A 43 -0.33 -15.86 10.86
CA SER A 43 0.02 -14.47 11.23
C SER A 43 1.45 -14.12 10.85
N GLU A 44 2.40 -15.04 10.96
CA GLU A 44 3.77 -14.73 10.61
C GLU A 44 3.95 -14.55 9.12
N ASP A 45 3.29 -15.40 8.33
CA ASP A 45 3.30 -15.25 6.89
C ASP A 45 2.64 -13.93 6.47
N ALA A 46 1.56 -13.56 7.15
CA ALA A 46 0.88 -12.30 6.85
C ALA A 46 1.78 -11.10 7.11
N LYS A 47 2.58 -11.15 8.16
CA LYS A 47 3.54 -10.07 8.44
C LYS A 47 4.59 -9.96 7.33
N ASP A 48 5.13 -11.10 6.91
CA ASP A 48 6.15 -11.10 5.86
C ASP A 48 5.57 -10.59 4.54
N ILE A 49 4.36 -11.02 4.21
CA ILE A 49 3.68 -10.55 3.01
C ILE A 49 3.43 -9.05 3.08
N SER A 50 3.02 -8.55 4.24
CA SER A 50 2.76 -7.12 4.40
C SER A 50 4.02 -6.29 4.12
N GLN A 51 5.16 -6.73 4.65
CA GLN A 51 6.42 -6.04 4.39
C GLN A 51 6.79 -6.09 2.92
N GLU A 52 6.61 -7.23 2.30
CA GLU A 52 6.89 -7.37 0.88
C GLU A 52 6.00 -6.46 0.03
N VAL A 53 4.73 -6.36 0.40
CA VAL A 53 3.78 -5.48 -0.28
C VAL A 53 4.25 -4.03 -0.22
N PHE A 54 4.69 -3.59 0.96
CA PHE A 54 5.13 -2.21 1.12
C PHE A 54 6.40 -1.92 0.33
N LEU A 55 7.32 -2.89 0.26
CA LEU A 55 8.50 -2.75 -0.58
C LEU A 55 8.14 -2.65 -2.06
N LYS A 56 7.23 -3.49 -2.51
CA LYS A 56 6.75 -3.43 -3.89
C LYS A 56 6.05 -2.12 -4.19
N ALA A 57 5.24 -1.66 -3.25
CA ALA A 57 4.56 -0.38 -3.39
C ALA A 57 5.57 0.75 -3.51
N TYR A 58 6.59 0.75 -2.68
CA TYR A 58 7.62 1.77 -2.73
C TYR A 58 8.32 1.80 -4.10
N ARG A 59 8.67 0.62 -4.61
CA ARG A 59 9.37 0.52 -5.88
C ARG A 59 8.50 0.96 -7.06
N ASN A 60 7.18 0.82 -6.93
CA ASN A 60 6.26 1.03 -8.04
C ASN A 60 5.38 2.25 -7.90
N ILE A 61 5.54 3.04 -6.83
CA ILE A 61 4.67 4.19 -6.60
C ILE A 61 4.72 5.18 -7.77
N GLY A 62 5.87 5.27 -8.43
CA GLY A 62 6.00 6.15 -9.58
C GLY A 62 5.10 5.77 -10.74
N ASN A 63 4.70 4.51 -10.82
CA ASN A 63 3.83 4.01 -11.88
C ASN A 63 2.36 3.99 -11.48
N PHE A 64 2.05 4.38 -10.25
CA PHE A 64 0.68 4.37 -9.78
C PHE A 64 -0.13 5.42 -10.55
N ASP A 65 -1.28 4.98 -11.08
CA ASP A 65 -2.19 5.86 -11.80
C ASP A 65 -3.09 6.56 -10.78
N GLU A 66 -2.92 7.85 -10.65
CA GLU A 66 -3.63 8.64 -9.65
C GLU A 66 -5.13 8.72 -9.90
N ARG A 67 -5.61 8.26 -11.05
CA ARG A 67 -7.04 8.15 -11.30
C ARG A 67 -7.67 7.01 -10.52
N SER A 68 -6.87 6.06 -10.05
CA SER A 68 -7.34 4.96 -9.20
C SER A 68 -7.16 5.33 -7.73
N GLN A 69 -7.89 4.63 -6.88
CA GLN A 69 -7.71 4.80 -5.44
C GLN A 69 -6.46 4.04 -4.99
N PHE A 70 -5.72 4.65 -4.07
CA PHE A 70 -4.53 4.01 -3.54
C PHE A 70 -4.86 2.68 -2.86
N SER A 71 -5.97 2.62 -2.14
CA SER A 71 -6.39 1.38 -1.46
C SER A 71 -6.62 0.24 -2.45
N THR A 72 -7.21 0.53 -3.60
CA THR A 72 -7.42 -0.49 -4.63
C THR A 72 -6.09 -0.98 -5.18
N TRP A 73 -5.19 -0.05 -5.42
CA TRP A 73 -3.88 -0.39 -5.97
C TRP A 73 -3.07 -1.27 -5.01
N ILE A 74 -3.03 -0.88 -3.73
CA ILE A 74 -2.26 -1.65 -2.76
C ILE A 74 -2.91 -3.00 -2.48
N TYR A 75 -4.24 -3.08 -2.57
CA TYR A 75 -4.94 -4.36 -2.46
C TYR A 75 -4.50 -5.33 -3.56
N ARG A 76 -4.39 -4.83 -4.79
CA ARG A 76 -3.93 -5.67 -5.90
C ARG A 76 -2.52 -6.18 -5.68
N ILE A 77 -1.64 -5.32 -5.19
CA ILE A 77 -0.27 -5.75 -4.88
C ILE A 77 -0.30 -6.83 -3.81
N THR A 78 -1.14 -6.65 -2.79
CA THR A 78 -1.27 -7.64 -1.71
C THR A 78 -1.75 -8.98 -2.26
N ALA A 79 -2.81 -8.98 -3.06
CA ALA A 79 -3.37 -10.19 -3.62
C ALA A 79 -2.35 -10.90 -4.53
N ASN A 80 -1.59 -10.13 -5.30
CA ASN A 80 -0.59 -10.71 -6.20
C ASN A 80 0.63 -11.22 -5.46
N THR A 81 0.92 -10.68 -4.30
CA THR A 81 2.07 -11.11 -3.50
C THR A 81 1.76 -12.39 -2.72
N CYS A 82 0.51 -12.56 -2.31
CA CYS A 82 0.08 -13.79 -1.67
C CYS A 82 0.01 -14.90 -2.67
#